data_f9d7429d766c695e080919a23c02a8af
#
_entry.id   f9d7429d766c695e080919a23c02a8af
#
_cell.length_a   1.000
_cell.length_b   1.000
_cell.length_c   1.000
_cell.angle_alpha   90.00
_cell.angle_beta   90.00
_cell.angle_gamma   90.00
#
_symmetry.space_group_name_H-M   'P 1'
#
loop_
_entity.id
_entity.type
_entity.pdbx_description
1 polymer ?
#
loop_
_entity_poly.entity_id
_entity_poly.type
_entity_poly.pdbx_seq_one_letter_code
_entity_poly.pdbx_strand_id
1 'polypeptide(L)'
;MVGLTEKVLVTAALPYSYAPRHFGHLAGAYLPADIFARFKRMKGAETLYVCGTDENASSIVIEAMRQGMTPKELCDKYYPIQKEVFEKLGISFDIFSRTSKPIHYKVVEEFYRKLWEKGYIYPKEIKQWWCPNCKIFLPDRFVVGTCPRCGAPNQYGDVCEVCGAWYESFEIKDPRCSLCGTRPEIKTRTHFFLKLSALSDKVLEYVRDKKFWRKATYNKTVSWLEKEGLRDKDITRDYEWGPPAPFPG
;
A
#
# COMPACT_ATOMS: atom_id res chain seq x y z
N MET A 1 1.13 43.14 -14.48
CA MET A 1 1.86 41.90 -14.03
C MET A 1 0.82 40.81 -13.95
N VAL A 2 0.82 39.84 -14.86
CA VAL A 2 -0.01 38.67 -14.80
C VAL A 2 0.62 37.81 -13.69
N GLY A 3 0.03 37.82 -12.48
CA GLY A 3 0.48 37.01 -11.39
C GLY A 3 0.39 35.52 -11.78
N LEU A 4 1.45 34.75 -11.53
CA LEU A 4 1.44 33.29 -11.71
C LEU A 4 0.26 32.72 -10.96
N THR A 5 -0.68 32.10 -11.67
CA THR A 5 -1.81 31.38 -11.02
C THR A 5 -1.26 30.24 -10.16
N GLU A 6 -1.68 30.18 -8.90
CA GLU A 6 -1.28 29.08 -8.00
C GLU A 6 -1.73 27.74 -8.60
N LYS A 7 -0.82 26.78 -8.73
CA LYS A 7 -1.11 25.40 -9.16
C LYS A 7 -1.18 24.48 -7.97
N VAL A 8 -2.28 23.74 -7.81
CA VAL A 8 -2.52 22.85 -6.67
C VAL A 8 -2.87 21.45 -7.14
N LEU A 9 -2.11 20.47 -6.71
CA LEU A 9 -2.45 19.07 -6.86
C LEU A 9 -3.00 18.55 -5.52
N VAL A 10 -4.23 18.05 -5.54
CA VAL A 10 -4.89 17.41 -4.39
C VAL A 10 -4.96 15.92 -4.65
N THR A 11 -4.57 15.12 -3.66
CA THR A 11 -4.66 13.68 -3.70
C THR A 11 -5.40 13.15 -2.47
N ALA A 12 -6.02 11.98 -2.58
CA ALA A 12 -6.59 11.26 -1.46
C ALA A 12 -6.01 9.84 -1.39
N ALA A 13 -6.10 9.19 -0.23
CA ALA A 13 -5.69 7.80 -0.08
C ALA A 13 -6.46 6.90 -1.05
N LEU A 14 -5.75 6.05 -1.80
CA LEU A 14 -6.37 5.15 -2.75
C LEU A 14 -7.13 4.04 -2.04
N PRO A 15 -8.43 3.84 -2.32
CA PRO A 15 -9.21 2.75 -1.76
C PRO A 15 -8.88 1.42 -2.43
N TYR A 16 -8.82 0.33 -1.66
CA TYR A 16 -8.72 -1.01 -2.23
C TYR A 16 -10.02 -1.45 -2.91
N SER A 17 -9.93 -2.04 -4.11
CA SER A 17 -11.08 -2.51 -4.90
C SER A 17 -11.53 -3.93 -4.51
N TYR A 18 -11.83 -4.18 -3.23
CA TYR A 18 -12.36 -5.48 -2.79
C TYR A 18 -13.56 -5.38 -1.84
N ALA A 19 -13.99 -4.17 -1.49
CA ALA A 19 -15.14 -3.94 -0.63
C ALA A 19 -15.76 -2.55 -0.85
N PRO A 20 -17.02 -2.34 -0.48
CA PRO A 20 -17.64 -1.01 -0.44
C PRO A 20 -16.92 -0.08 0.54
N ARG A 21 -17.11 1.22 0.36
CA ARG A 21 -16.56 2.23 1.28
C ARG A 21 -17.54 2.49 2.42
N HIS A 22 -17.02 2.65 3.63
CA HIS A 22 -17.80 3.04 4.80
C HIS A 22 -17.52 4.50 5.18
N PHE A 23 -18.34 5.06 6.06
CA PHE A 23 -18.27 6.48 6.47
C PHE A 23 -16.90 6.93 6.95
N GLY A 24 -16.15 6.08 7.65
CA GLY A 24 -14.79 6.41 8.11
C GLY A 24 -13.82 6.70 6.96
N HIS A 25 -13.93 5.98 5.84
CA HIS A 25 -13.14 6.28 4.63
C HIS A 25 -13.56 7.62 4.01
N LEU A 26 -14.88 7.85 3.91
CA LEU A 26 -15.43 9.06 3.28
C LEU A 26 -15.06 10.32 4.07
N ALA A 27 -15.31 10.29 5.36
CA ALA A 27 -15.04 11.44 6.26
C ALA A 27 -13.54 11.65 6.54
N GLY A 28 -12.74 10.57 6.51
CA GLY A 28 -11.31 10.65 6.83
C GLY A 28 -10.41 11.07 5.69
N ALA A 29 -10.77 10.75 4.45
CA ALA A 29 -9.91 10.96 3.29
C ALA A 29 -10.54 11.78 2.16
N TYR A 30 -11.71 11.37 1.64
CA TYR A 30 -12.21 11.92 0.37
C TYR A 30 -12.93 13.25 0.53
N LEU A 31 -13.82 13.37 1.51
CA LEU A 31 -14.54 14.63 1.78
C LEU A 31 -13.60 15.78 2.17
N PRO A 32 -12.65 15.61 3.10
CA PRO A 32 -11.72 16.67 3.43
C PRO A 32 -10.89 17.15 2.25
N ALA A 33 -10.45 16.22 1.38
CA ALA A 33 -9.69 16.54 0.18
C ALA A 33 -10.55 17.27 -0.86
N ASP A 34 -11.82 16.86 -1.03
CA ASP A 34 -12.79 17.54 -1.92
C ASP A 34 -13.08 18.96 -1.46
N ILE A 35 -13.34 19.15 -0.16
CA ILE A 35 -13.56 20.48 0.42
C ILE A 35 -12.35 21.39 0.16
N PHE A 36 -11.13 20.85 0.35
CA PHE A 36 -9.91 21.62 0.09
C PHE A 36 -9.75 21.95 -1.40
N ALA A 37 -10.00 20.99 -2.30
CA ALA A 37 -9.93 21.22 -3.74
C ALA A 37 -10.91 22.30 -4.21
N ARG A 38 -12.17 22.23 -3.74
CA ARG A 38 -13.20 23.24 -4.02
C ARG A 38 -12.81 24.61 -3.49
N PHE A 39 -12.31 24.68 -2.26
CA PHE A 39 -11.82 25.93 -1.67
C PHE A 39 -10.72 26.58 -2.52
N LYS A 40 -9.75 25.78 -2.98
CA LYS A 40 -8.66 26.29 -3.84
C LYS A 40 -9.16 26.76 -5.19
N ARG A 41 -10.09 26.04 -5.83
CA ARG A 41 -10.75 26.49 -7.07
C ARG A 41 -11.51 27.80 -6.88
N MET A 42 -12.28 27.92 -5.80
CA MET A 42 -12.99 29.18 -5.47
C MET A 42 -12.05 30.36 -5.25
N LYS A 43 -10.80 30.11 -4.81
CA LYS A 43 -9.76 31.14 -4.70
C LYS A 43 -9.03 31.45 -6.00
N GLY A 44 -9.45 30.85 -7.11
CA GLY A 44 -8.86 31.07 -8.43
C GLY A 44 -7.59 30.26 -8.71
N ALA A 45 -7.24 29.27 -7.87
CA ALA A 45 -6.11 28.38 -8.13
C ALA A 45 -6.46 27.36 -9.22
N GLU A 46 -5.51 27.08 -10.10
CA GLU A 46 -5.56 25.92 -11.03
C GLU A 46 -5.39 24.64 -10.23
N THR A 47 -6.49 23.97 -9.94
CA THR A 47 -6.51 22.85 -9.00
C THR A 47 -6.92 21.56 -9.67
N LEU A 48 -6.07 20.54 -9.57
CA LEU A 48 -6.30 19.17 -10.03
C LEU A 48 -6.51 18.27 -8.81
N TYR A 49 -7.68 17.60 -8.72
CA TYR A 49 -7.97 16.61 -7.68
C TYR A 49 -8.02 15.22 -8.29
N VAL A 50 -7.06 14.39 -7.93
CA VAL A 50 -6.88 13.04 -8.49
C VAL A 50 -6.95 11.96 -7.43
N CYS A 51 -7.56 10.85 -7.78
CA CYS A 51 -7.57 9.63 -6.98
C CYS A 51 -7.72 8.41 -7.91
N GLY A 52 -7.76 7.24 -7.33
CA GLY A 52 -7.99 5.98 -8.04
C GLY A 52 -8.07 4.84 -7.05
N THR A 53 -8.42 3.66 -7.52
CA THR A 53 -8.43 2.46 -6.70
C THR A 53 -7.04 1.82 -6.66
N ASP A 54 -6.60 1.40 -5.46
CA ASP A 54 -5.44 0.52 -5.30
C ASP A 54 -5.89 -0.91 -5.59
N GLU A 55 -5.38 -1.48 -6.69
CA GLU A 55 -5.79 -2.78 -7.19
C GLU A 55 -4.67 -3.83 -7.17
N ASN A 56 -3.47 -3.47 -6.73
CA ASN A 56 -2.31 -4.36 -6.72
C ASN A 56 -1.90 -4.84 -5.32
N ALA A 57 -2.80 -4.70 -4.34
CA ALA A 57 -2.53 -5.13 -2.97
C ALA A 57 -2.73 -6.64 -2.77
N SER A 58 -1.94 -7.24 -1.86
CA SER A 58 -2.09 -8.65 -1.47
C SER A 58 -3.48 -8.98 -0.92
N SER A 59 -4.13 -8.02 -0.24
CA SER A 59 -5.50 -8.18 0.25
C SER A 59 -6.52 -8.44 -0.84
N ILE A 60 -6.29 -7.92 -2.05
CA ILE A 60 -7.14 -8.19 -3.23
C ILE A 60 -6.97 -9.62 -3.70
N VAL A 61 -5.73 -10.10 -3.77
CA VAL A 61 -5.44 -11.50 -4.15
C VAL A 61 -6.09 -12.48 -3.16
N ILE A 62 -5.97 -12.20 -1.85
CA ILE A 62 -6.58 -13.01 -0.78
C ILE A 62 -8.10 -13.06 -0.95
N GLU A 63 -8.72 -11.88 -1.07
CA GLU A 63 -10.16 -11.78 -1.12
C GLU A 63 -10.72 -12.39 -2.42
N ALA A 64 -10.04 -12.22 -3.53
CA ALA A 64 -10.37 -12.88 -4.79
C ALA A 64 -10.35 -14.41 -4.65
N MET A 65 -9.31 -14.98 -4.05
CA MET A 65 -9.23 -16.42 -3.76
C MET A 65 -10.37 -16.90 -2.86
N ARG A 66 -10.72 -16.14 -1.82
CA ARG A 66 -11.85 -16.48 -0.92
C ARG A 66 -13.20 -16.48 -1.63
N GLN A 67 -13.38 -15.60 -2.62
CA GLN A 67 -14.61 -15.52 -3.42
C GLN A 67 -14.60 -16.43 -4.66
N GLY A 68 -13.52 -17.19 -4.92
CA GLY A 68 -13.38 -18.02 -6.11
C GLY A 68 -13.30 -17.20 -7.41
N MET A 69 -12.77 -15.99 -7.33
CA MET A 69 -12.63 -15.03 -8.42
C MET A 69 -11.16 -14.77 -8.74
N THR A 70 -10.88 -14.27 -9.93
CA THR A 70 -9.59 -13.64 -10.21
C THR A 70 -9.50 -12.26 -9.56
N PRO A 71 -8.30 -11.73 -9.24
CA PRO A 71 -8.13 -10.37 -8.75
C PRO A 71 -8.74 -9.31 -9.68
N LYS A 72 -8.67 -9.54 -11.00
CA LYS A 72 -9.26 -8.67 -12.01
C LYS A 72 -10.77 -8.60 -11.88
N GLU A 73 -11.45 -9.75 -11.80
CA GLU A 73 -12.92 -9.83 -11.66
C GLU A 73 -13.39 -9.17 -10.38
N LEU A 74 -12.65 -9.37 -9.28
CA LEU A 74 -12.94 -8.72 -8.00
C LEU A 74 -12.86 -7.19 -8.12
N CYS A 75 -11.79 -6.68 -8.72
CA CYS A 75 -11.61 -5.24 -8.93
C CYS A 75 -12.66 -4.67 -9.89
N ASP A 76 -13.00 -5.37 -10.96
CA ASP A 76 -14.04 -4.98 -11.93
C ASP A 76 -15.44 -4.93 -11.29
N LYS A 77 -15.69 -5.77 -10.29
CA LYS A 77 -16.93 -5.75 -9.49
C LYS A 77 -17.02 -4.51 -8.59
N TYR A 78 -15.94 -4.16 -7.88
CA TYR A 78 -16.00 -3.13 -6.84
C TYR A 78 -15.64 -1.71 -7.32
N TYR A 79 -14.87 -1.56 -8.39
CA TYR A 79 -14.54 -0.25 -8.94
C TYR A 79 -15.77 0.60 -9.30
N PRO A 80 -16.75 0.09 -10.07
CA PRO A 80 -17.95 0.87 -10.41
C PRO A 80 -18.79 1.23 -9.18
N ILE A 81 -18.90 0.34 -8.20
CA ILE A 81 -19.62 0.59 -6.94
C ILE A 81 -18.98 1.76 -6.19
N GLN A 82 -17.65 1.76 -6.07
CA GLN A 82 -16.94 2.84 -5.39
C GLN A 82 -17.06 4.16 -6.14
N LYS A 83 -16.94 4.13 -7.46
CA LYS A 83 -17.10 5.31 -8.32
C LYS A 83 -18.48 5.92 -8.17
N GLU A 84 -19.54 5.10 -8.20
CA GLU A 84 -20.92 5.53 -8.00
C GLU A 84 -21.14 6.21 -6.63
N VAL A 85 -20.55 5.65 -5.56
CA VAL A 85 -20.61 6.25 -4.20
C VAL A 85 -20.01 7.64 -4.20
N PHE A 86 -18.85 7.84 -4.83
CA PHE A 86 -18.20 9.15 -4.91
C PHE A 86 -19.02 10.14 -5.77
N GLU A 87 -19.59 9.68 -6.87
CA GLU A 87 -20.47 10.50 -7.72
C GLU A 87 -21.72 10.95 -6.98
N LYS A 88 -22.39 10.03 -6.25
CA LYS A 88 -23.58 10.35 -5.43
C LYS A 88 -23.28 11.33 -4.29
N LEU A 89 -22.06 11.31 -3.75
CA LEU A 89 -21.61 12.27 -2.75
C LEU A 89 -21.12 13.58 -3.36
N GLY A 90 -21.10 13.69 -4.68
CA GLY A 90 -20.63 14.88 -5.39
C GLY A 90 -19.15 15.16 -5.22
N ILE A 91 -18.32 14.13 -4.95
CA ILE A 91 -16.87 14.29 -4.86
C ILE A 91 -16.32 14.72 -6.23
N SER A 92 -15.62 15.84 -6.26
CA SER A 92 -15.23 16.54 -7.50
C SER A 92 -13.86 16.10 -8.03
N PHE A 93 -13.60 14.80 -8.14
CA PHE A 93 -12.39 14.33 -8.82
C PHE A 93 -12.34 14.80 -10.27
N ASP A 94 -11.19 15.36 -10.68
CA ASP A 94 -10.90 15.58 -12.11
C ASP A 94 -10.52 14.23 -12.76
N ILE A 95 -9.83 13.38 -12.03
CA ILE A 95 -9.45 12.03 -12.48
C ILE A 95 -9.71 11.04 -11.34
N PHE A 96 -10.55 10.03 -11.60
CA PHE A 96 -10.67 8.84 -10.79
C PHE A 96 -10.32 7.61 -11.62
N SER A 97 -9.18 6.97 -11.33
CA SER A 97 -8.59 5.93 -12.17
C SER A 97 -8.40 4.62 -11.41
N ARG A 98 -7.60 3.71 -11.95
CA ARG A 98 -7.29 2.38 -11.41
C ARG A 98 -5.79 2.12 -11.53
N THR A 99 -5.17 1.51 -10.52
CA THR A 99 -3.75 1.14 -10.57
C THR A 99 -3.49 -0.11 -11.43
N SER A 100 -4.54 -0.84 -11.84
CA SER A 100 -4.43 -1.96 -12.79
C SER A 100 -4.43 -1.56 -14.27
N LYS A 101 -4.54 -0.27 -14.58
CA LYS A 101 -4.50 0.20 -15.98
C LYS A 101 -3.09 0.09 -16.58
N PRO A 102 -2.97 -0.27 -17.87
CA PRO A 102 -1.67 -0.37 -18.54
C PRO A 102 -0.80 0.88 -18.45
N ILE A 103 -1.42 2.06 -18.49
CA ILE A 103 -0.69 3.33 -18.33
C ILE A 103 0.00 3.44 -16.96
N HIS A 104 -0.65 2.96 -15.90
CA HIS A 104 -0.07 2.94 -14.57
C HIS A 104 1.13 1.98 -14.52
N TYR A 105 0.99 0.78 -15.06
CA TYR A 105 2.07 -0.21 -15.12
C TYR A 105 3.30 0.31 -15.87
N LYS A 106 3.07 0.96 -17.01
CA LYS A 106 4.15 1.60 -17.77
C LYS A 106 4.92 2.63 -16.93
N VAL A 107 4.22 3.50 -16.21
CA VAL A 107 4.86 4.52 -15.36
C VAL A 107 5.61 3.87 -14.19
N VAL A 108 5.04 2.84 -13.55
CA VAL A 108 5.70 2.09 -12.47
C VAL A 108 6.99 1.43 -12.99
N GLU A 109 6.94 0.79 -14.16
CA GLU A 109 8.10 0.15 -14.78
C GLU A 109 9.21 1.17 -15.08
N GLU A 110 8.87 2.31 -15.70
CA GLU A 110 9.84 3.39 -15.97
C GLU A 110 10.47 3.93 -14.68
N PHE A 111 9.66 4.07 -13.62
CA PHE A 111 10.15 4.54 -12.33
C PHE A 111 11.12 3.54 -11.69
N TYR A 112 10.79 2.26 -11.72
CA TYR A 112 11.64 1.20 -11.20
C TYR A 112 12.94 1.06 -11.96
N ARG A 113 12.93 1.14 -13.31
CA ARG A 113 14.15 1.15 -14.12
C ARG A 113 15.09 2.29 -13.72
N LYS A 114 14.57 3.51 -13.56
CA LYS A 114 15.36 4.67 -13.12
C LYS A 114 15.95 4.49 -11.72
N LEU A 115 15.21 3.87 -10.80
CA LEU A 115 15.72 3.59 -9.45
C LEU A 115 16.80 2.50 -9.47
N TRP A 116 16.62 1.48 -10.31
CA TRP A 116 17.61 0.43 -10.53
C TRP A 116 18.91 0.99 -11.11
N GLU A 117 18.83 1.75 -12.20
CA GLU A 117 19.98 2.39 -12.84
C GLU A 117 20.77 3.32 -11.88
N LYS A 118 20.07 3.94 -10.93
CA LYS A 118 20.66 4.78 -9.89
C LYS A 118 21.19 4.00 -8.67
N GLY A 119 21.10 2.67 -8.67
CA GLY A 119 21.57 1.83 -7.56
C GLY A 119 20.72 1.88 -6.29
N TYR A 120 19.46 2.36 -6.39
CA TYR A 120 18.54 2.38 -5.25
C TYR A 120 17.75 1.08 -5.10
N ILE A 121 17.83 0.17 -6.05
CA ILE A 121 17.19 -1.16 -5.96
C ILE A 121 18.28 -2.22 -5.99
N TYR A 122 18.15 -3.26 -5.16
CA TYR A 122 19.08 -4.37 -5.08
C TYR A 122 18.34 -5.69 -4.78
N PRO A 123 18.84 -6.83 -5.27
CA PRO A 123 18.31 -8.14 -4.93
C PRO A 123 18.74 -8.55 -3.52
N LYS A 124 17.87 -9.26 -2.80
CA LYS A 124 18.16 -9.85 -1.50
C LYS A 124 17.42 -11.17 -1.35
N GLU A 125 18.12 -12.19 -0.90
CA GLU A 125 17.49 -13.44 -0.48
C GLU A 125 16.75 -13.25 0.84
N ILE A 126 15.49 -13.68 0.87
CA ILE A 126 14.66 -13.71 2.06
C ILE A 126 14.04 -15.08 2.27
N LYS A 127 13.80 -15.41 3.52
CA LYS A 127 12.99 -16.57 3.89
C LYS A 127 11.54 -16.19 3.87
N GLN A 128 10.68 -17.08 3.38
CA GLN A 128 9.23 -16.90 3.38
C GLN A 128 8.53 -18.21 3.67
N TRP A 129 7.33 -18.11 4.21
CA TRP A 129 6.44 -19.25 4.35
C TRP A 129 5.91 -19.69 2.97
N TRP A 130 5.95 -20.99 2.73
CA TRP A 130 5.42 -21.64 1.53
C TRP A 130 4.37 -22.66 1.91
N CYS A 131 3.20 -22.61 1.29
CA CYS A 131 2.19 -23.65 1.47
C CYS A 131 2.36 -24.75 0.40
N PRO A 132 2.70 -25.99 0.77
CA PRO A 132 2.89 -27.07 -0.20
C PRO A 132 1.58 -27.52 -0.86
N ASN A 133 0.44 -27.36 -0.18
CA ASN A 133 -0.86 -27.69 -0.71
C ASN A 133 -1.39 -26.64 -1.70
N CYS A 134 -1.37 -25.36 -1.33
CA CYS A 134 -1.80 -24.27 -2.20
C CYS A 134 -0.78 -23.90 -3.28
N LYS A 135 0.48 -24.36 -3.12
CA LYS A 135 1.62 -24.04 -4.01
C LYS A 135 1.87 -22.54 -4.16
N ILE A 136 1.75 -21.78 -3.06
CA ILE A 136 1.96 -20.35 -3.01
C ILE A 136 2.88 -19.96 -1.85
N PHE A 137 3.61 -18.84 -2.01
CA PHE A 137 4.23 -18.16 -0.90
C PHE A 137 3.18 -17.42 -0.08
N LEU A 138 3.33 -17.45 1.23
CA LEU A 138 2.37 -16.89 2.17
C LEU A 138 2.92 -15.57 2.74
N PRO A 139 2.38 -14.40 2.32
CA PRO A 139 2.58 -13.16 3.06
C PRO A 139 2.06 -13.30 4.49
N ASP A 140 2.48 -12.42 5.39
CA ASP A 140 2.23 -12.53 6.83
C ASP A 140 0.77 -12.80 7.21
N ARG A 141 -0.19 -12.18 6.51
CA ARG A 141 -1.63 -12.37 6.74
C ARG A 141 -2.21 -13.67 6.15
N PHE A 142 -1.41 -14.41 5.40
CA PHE A 142 -1.78 -15.77 4.96
C PHE A 142 -1.30 -16.85 5.92
N VAL A 143 -0.54 -16.47 6.94
CA VAL A 143 -0.12 -17.37 8.02
C VAL A 143 -0.94 -17.05 9.25
N VAL A 144 -1.53 -18.07 9.85
CA VAL A 144 -2.23 -17.97 11.13
C VAL A 144 -1.65 -18.99 12.11
N GLY A 145 -1.66 -18.63 13.37
CA GLY A 145 -1.12 -19.51 14.40
C GLY A 145 -1.37 -18.95 15.80
N THR A 146 -0.55 -19.36 16.75
CA THR A 146 -0.63 -18.93 18.15
C THR A 146 0.31 -17.75 18.37
N CYS A 147 -0.19 -16.68 18.96
CA CYS A 147 0.60 -15.50 19.31
C CYS A 147 1.81 -15.87 20.18
N PRO A 148 3.03 -15.46 19.82
CA PRO A 148 4.23 -15.77 20.62
C PRO A 148 4.27 -15.02 21.95
N ARG A 149 3.50 -13.93 22.12
CA ARG A 149 3.51 -13.07 23.31
C ARG A 149 2.44 -13.46 24.32
N CYS A 150 1.17 -13.55 23.90
CA CYS A 150 0.05 -13.81 24.84
C CYS A 150 -0.56 -15.22 24.73
N GLY A 151 -0.16 -16.03 23.74
CA GLY A 151 -0.68 -17.39 23.56
C GLY A 151 -2.07 -17.46 22.93
N ALA A 152 -2.64 -16.34 22.47
CA ALA A 152 -3.94 -16.32 21.79
C ALA A 152 -3.87 -17.12 20.47
N PRO A 153 -4.81 -18.03 20.20
CA PRO A 153 -4.84 -18.82 18.96
C PRO A 153 -5.35 -17.99 17.78
N ASN A 154 -5.11 -18.50 16.56
CA ASN A 154 -5.62 -17.94 15.30
C ASN A 154 -5.24 -16.48 15.05
N GLN A 155 -4.03 -16.08 15.43
CA GLN A 155 -3.49 -14.75 15.15
C GLN A 155 -2.71 -14.74 13.84
N TYR A 156 -2.61 -13.56 13.20
CA TYR A 156 -1.84 -13.40 11.96
C TYR A 156 -0.33 -13.44 12.19
N GLY A 157 0.42 -13.71 11.12
CA GLY A 157 1.86 -13.88 11.17
C GLY A 157 2.67 -12.63 11.55
N ASP A 158 2.05 -11.45 11.55
CA ASP A 158 2.70 -10.17 11.81
C ASP A 158 2.14 -9.41 13.03
N VAL A 159 0.92 -9.76 13.47
CA VAL A 159 0.21 -9.01 14.51
C VAL A 159 -0.78 -9.87 15.28
N CYS A 160 -0.87 -9.64 16.57
CA CYS A 160 -1.90 -10.21 17.42
C CYS A 160 -3.07 -9.23 17.60
N GLU A 161 -4.27 -9.63 17.20
CA GLU A 161 -5.47 -8.79 17.36
C GLU A 161 -5.98 -8.77 18.82
N VAL A 162 -5.52 -9.69 19.67
CA VAL A 162 -5.91 -9.77 21.09
C VAL A 162 -5.05 -8.87 21.97
N CYS A 163 -3.72 -8.93 21.85
CA CYS A 163 -2.82 -8.14 22.70
C CYS A 163 -2.16 -6.95 21.97
N GLY A 164 -2.39 -6.79 20.66
CA GLY A 164 -1.83 -5.71 19.84
C GLY A 164 -0.33 -5.83 19.57
N ALA A 165 0.31 -6.93 19.95
CA ALA A 165 1.75 -7.11 19.76
C ALA A 165 2.09 -7.33 18.27
N TRP A 166 3.14 -6.66 17.81
CA TRP A 166 3.79 -6.91 16.52
C TRP A 166 4.96 -7.87 16.71
N TYR A 167 5.18 -8.77 15.77
CA TYR A 167 6.27 -9.74 15.77
C TYR A 167 6.66 -10.14 14.36
N GLU A 168 7.86 -10.71 14.21
CA GLU A 168 8.31 -11.25 12.92
C GLU A 168 7.52 -12.52 12.59
N SER A 169 7.20 -12.70 11.30
CA SER A 169 6.33 -13.79 10.84
C SER A 169 6.79 -15.19 11.27
N PHE A 170 8.09 -15.39 11.48
CA PHE A 170 8.66 -16.67 11.92
C PHE A 170 8.60 -16.90 13.45
N GLU A 171 8.19 -15.91 14.24
CA GLU A 171 7.99 -16.05 15.68
C GLU A 171 6.64 -16.69 16.03
N ILE A 172 5.67 -16.69 15.08
CA ILE A 172 4.36 -17.28 15.30
C ILE A 172 4.47 -18.79 15.61
N LYS A 173 3.74 -19.26 16.61
CA LYS A 173 3.73 -20.67 17.00
C LYS A 173 2.64 -21.41 16.22
N ASP A 174 2.89 -22.69 15.92
CA ASP A 174 1.97 -23.57 15.20
C ASP A 174 1.42 -22.95 13.92
N PRO A 175 2.30 -22.46 13.00
CA PRO A 175 1.88 -21.77 11.79
C PRO A 175 1.04 -22.67 10.88
N ARG A 176 -0.02 -22.09 10.32
CA ARG A 176 -0.90 -22.75 9.34
C ARG A 176 -1.24 -21.79 8.21
N CYS A 177 -1.41 -22.34 7.03
CA CYS A 177 -1.95 -21.58 5.88
C CYS A 177 -3.40 -21.17 6.18
N SER A 178 -3.71 -19.89 6.11
CA SER A 178 -5.07 -19.38 6.36
C SER A 178 -6.11 -19.82 5.32
N LEU A 179 -5.67 -20.33 4.17
CA LEU A 179 -6.55 -20.78 3.09
C LEU A 179 -6.93 -22.25 3.22
N CYS A 180 -5.98 -23.13 3.61
CA CYS A 180 -6.21 -24.58 3.59
C CYS A 180 -5.85 -25.30 4.91
N GLY A 181 -5.36 -24.60 5.93
CA GLY A 181 -4.98 -25.16 7.20
C GLY A 181 -3.65 -25.95 7.22
N THR A 182 -3.04 -26.21 6.05
CA THR A 182 -1.79 -26.98 5.97
C THR A 182 -0.65 -26.23 6.65
N ARG A 183 0.24 -27.00 7.35
CA ARG A 183 1.46 -26.45 7.94
C ARG A 183 2.39 -25.97 6.82
N PRO A 184 2.82 -24.69 6.83
CA PRO A 184 3.72 -24.16 5.80
C PRO A 184 5.16 -24.58 6.07
N GLU A 185 5.95 -24.54 5.00
CA GLU A 185 7.41 -24.75 5.00
C GLU A 185 8.12 -23.41 4.80
N ILE A 186 9.39 -23.32 5.20
CA ILE A 186 10.23 -22.15 4.93
C ILE A 186 10.99 -22.39 3.64
N LYS A 187 10.87 -21.46 2.68
CA LYS A 187 11.66 -21.46 1.43
C LYS A 187 12.38 -20.13 1.28
N THR A 188 13.52 -20.15 0.64
CA THR A 188 14.30 -18.95 0.29
C THR A 188 13.91 -18.48 -1.11
N ARG A 189 13.72 -17.16 -1.25
CA ARG A 189 13.46 -16.48 -2.52
C ARG A 189 14.28 -15.20 -2.62
N THR A 190 14.60 -14.80 -3.85
CA THR A 190 15.18 -13.48 -4.11
C THR A 190 14.06 -12.49 -4.33
N HIS A 191 14.06 -11.42 -3.53
CA HIS A 191 13.21 -10.25 -3.72
C HIS A 191 14.06 -9.01 -3.96
N PHE A 192 13.46 -8.02 -4.62
CA PHE A 192 14.11 -6.74 -4.84
C PHE A 192 13.69 -5.75 -3.76
N PHE A 193 14.68 -5.03 -3.25
CA PHE A 193 14.52 -4.07 -2.16
C PHE A 193 14.84 -2.66 -2.64
N LEU A 194 14.00 -1.71 -2.24
CA LEU A 194 14.29 -0.28 -2.37
C LEU A 194 15.14 0.17 -1.17
N LYS A 195 16.31 0.72 -1.45
CA LYS A 195 17.29 1.19 -0.47
C LYS A 195 16.86 2.54 0.14
N LEU A 196 15.76 2.51 0.90
CA LEU A 196 15.23 3.70 1.56
C LEU A 196 16.18 4.24 2.63
N SER A 197 16.96 3.39 3.28
CA SER A 197 17.97 3.79 4.27
C SER A 197 18.93 4.85 3.72
N ALA A 198 19.33 4.74 2.45
CA ALA A 198 20.20 5.70 1.79
C ALA A 198 19.57 7.10 1.56
N LEU A 199 18.26 7.23 1.78
CA LEU A 199 17.52 8.47 1.62
C LEU A 199 17.11 9.11 2.95
N SER A 200 17.42 8.48 4.11
CA SER A 200 16.98 8.93 5.43
C SER A 200 17.30 10.39 5.71
N ASP A 201 18.56 10.79 5.52
CA ASP A 201 18.99 12.14 5.81
C ASP A 201 18.34 13.19 4.89
N LYS A 202 18.24 12.86 3.60
CA LYS A 202 17.57 13.74 2.60
C LYS A 202 16.08 13.93 2.91
N VAL A 203 15.41 12.85 3.33
CA VAL A 203 13.99 12.91 3.70
C VAL A 203 13.82 13.69 5.01
N LEU A 204 14.70 13.51 5.99
CA LEU A 204 14.68 14.26 7.24
C LEU A 204 14.88 15.76 7.00
N GLU A 205 15.87 16.14 6.19
CA GLU A 205 16.11 17.53 5.78
C GLU A 205 14.88 18.13 5.10
N TYR A 206 14.31 17.41 4.11
CA TYR A 206 13.08 17.83 3.43
C TYR A 206 11.92 18.04 4.40
N VAL A 207 11.71 17.15 5.36
CA VAL A 207 10.59 17.23 6.31
C VAL A 207 10.79 18.38 7.30
N ARG A 208 12.03 18.66 7.74
CA ARG A 208 12.32 19.76 8.66
C ARG A 208 11.86 21.13 8.14
N ASP A 209 11.84 21.31 6.84
CA ASP A 209 11.35 22.54 6.20
C ASP A 209 9.82 22.65 6.17
N LYS A 210 9.09 21.57 6.45
CA LYS A 210 7.63 21.51 6.35
C LYS A 210 6.90 21.94 7.62
N LYS A 211 7.36 23.01 8.26
CA LYS A 211 6.79 23.55 9.51
C LYS A 211 5.30 23.95 9.40
N PHE A 212 4.78 24.11 8.18
CA PHE A 212 3.37 24.36 7.89
C PHE A 212 2.48 23.11 8.00
N TRP A 213 3.07 21.92 8.14
CA TRP A 213 2.30 20.70 8.39
C TRP A 213 1.60 20.76 9.76
N ARG A 214 0.55 19.97 9.93
CA ARG A 214 -0.07 19.81 11.25
C ARG A 214 1.00 19.42 12.27
N LYS A 215 1.07 20.14 13.39
CA LYS A 215 2.10 19.98 14.43
C LYS A 215 2.29 18.51 14.86
N ALA A 216 1.17 17.79 15.06
CA ALA A 216 1.23 16.37 15.44
C ALA A 216 1.90 15.50 14.34
N THR A 217 1.55 15.71 13.08
CA THR A 217 2.16 14.99 11.95
C THR A 217 3.65 15.32 11.81
N TYR A 218 3.98 16.61 11.85
CA TYR A 218 5.37 17.07 11.77
C TYR A 218 6.23 16.45 12.88
N ASN A 219 5.83 16.60 14.14
CA ASN A 219 6.60 16.11 15.29
C ASN A 219 6.77 14.59 15.26
N LYS A 220 5.70 13.84 14.94
CA LYS A 220 5.76 12.39 14.83
C LYS A 220 6.71 11.94 13.72
N THR A 221 6.64 12.57 12.54
CA THR A 221 7.48 12.20 11.40
C THR A 221 8.95 12.52 11.67
N VAL A 222 9.26 13.72 12.19
CA VAL A 222 10.63 14.09 12.52
C VAL A 222 11.20 13.16 13.61
N SER A 223 10.47 12.95 14.71
CA SER A 223 10.93 12.07 15.79
C SER A 223 11.16 10.62 15.33
N TRP A 224 10.31 10.11 14.44
CA TRP A 224 10.50 8.79 13.86
C TRP A 224 11.76 8.71 12.99
N LEU A 225 11.95 9.66 12.08
CA LEU A 225 13.12 9.71 11.21
C LEU A 225 14.43 9.88 11.98
N GLU A 226 14.44 10.68 13.06
CA GLU A 226 15.63 10.89 13.91
C GLU A 226 15.99 9.67 14.75
N LYS A 227 15.00 8.91 15.22
CA LYS A 227 15.22 7.75 16.11
C LYS A 227 15.47 6.45 15.35
N GLU A 228 14.74 6.20 14.30
CA GLU A 228 14.74 4.92 13.60
C GLU A 228 15.31 5.01 12.18
N GLY A 229 15.19 6.16 11.54
CA GLY A 229 15.50 6.31 10.11
C GLY A 229 14.53 5.54 9.20
N LEU A 230 14.84 5.53 7.92
CA LEU A 230 14.13 4.72 6.94
C LEU A 230 14.78 3.34 6.85
N ARG A 231 13.95 2.29 6.77
CA ARG A 231 14.39 0.92 6.53
C ARG A 231 14.13 0.53 5.09
N ASP A 232 15.03 -0.26 4.51
CA ASP A 232 14.86 -0.80 3.16
C ASP A 232 13.57 -1.62 3.07
N LYS A 233 12.86 -1.48 1.94
CA LYS A 233 11.57 -2.13 1.71
C LYS A 233 11.62 -3.05 0.50
N ASP A 234 11.11 -4.25 0.66
CA ASP A 234 10.81 -5.16 -0.43
C ASP A 234 9.74 -4.56 -1.35
N ILE A 235 9.97 -4.59 -2.64
CA ILE A 235 9.11 -3.99 -3.68
C ILE A 235 8.56 -5.01 -4.67
N THR A 236 8.92 -6.28 -4.50
CA THR A 236 8.39 -7.38 -5.32
C THR A 236 7.53 -8.33 -4.50
N ARG A 237 6.64 -9.07 -5.16
CA ARG A 237 5.74 -10.05 -4.56
C ARG A 237 5.65 -11.29 -5.46
N ASP A 238 5.33 -12.43 -4.84
CA ASP A 238 5.23 -13.73 -5.52
C ASP A 238 3.82 -14.03 -6.04
N TYR A 239 3.17 -13.06 -6.69
CA TYR A 239 1.92 -13.32 -7.40
C TYR A 239 1.92 -12.67 -8.76
N GLU A 240 1.11 -13.25 -9.65
CA GLU A 240 1.00 -12.79 -11.04
C GLU A 240 0.17 -11.50 -11.20
N TRP A 241 -0.52 -11.04 -10.14
CA TRP A 241 -1.35 -9.84 -10.17
C TRP A 241 -0.56 -8.60 -9.75
N GLY A 242 -0.30 -7.74 -10.72
CA GLY A 242 0.44 -6.49 -10.54
C GLY A 242 1.29 -6.15 -11.76
N PRO A 243 1.98 -5.01 -11.74
CA PRO A 243 2.95 -4.68 -12.77
C PRO A 243 4.12 -5.68 -12.73
N PRO A 244 4.61 -6.13 -13.90
CA PRO A 244 5.78 -7.02 -13.94
C PRO A 244 7.00 -6.30 -13.37
N ALA A 245 7.85 -7.04 -12.65
CA ALA A 245 9.12 -6.52 -12.14
C ALA A 245 10.11 -6.36 -13.32
N PRO A 246 10.64 -5.17 -13.59
CA PRO A 246 11.54 -4.95 -14.73
C PRO A 246 13.02 -5.30 -14.42
N PHE A 247 13.24 -6.26 -13.53
CA PHE A 247 14.57 -6.63 -13.05
C PHE A 247 15.00 -8.00 -13.61
N PRO A 248 16.30 -8.24 -13.82
CA PRO A 248 16.80 -9.54 -14.24
C PRO A 248 16.69 -10.58 -13.12
N GLY A 249 16.18 -11.77 -13.44
CA GLY A 249 16.09 -12.93 -12.53
C GLY A 249 14.71 -13.48 -12.30
#